data_e9f76cbf5139706a8957e269ff1a179e
#
_entry.id   e9f76cbf5139706a8957e269ff1a179e
#
_cell.length_a   1.000
_cell.length_b   1.000
_cell.length_c   1.000
_cell.angle_alpha   90.00
_cell.angle_beta   90.00
_cell.angle_gamma   90.00
#
_symmetry.space_group_name_H-M   'P 1'
#
loop_
_entity.id
_entity.type
_entity.pdbx_description
1 polymer ?
#
loop_
_entity_poly.entity_id
_entity_poly.type
_entity_poly.pdbx_seq_one_letter_code
_entity_poly.pdbx_strand_id
1 'polypeptide(L)'
;GPEYCVFYSFNPPESQRNWCNKQVLIKRPDTLVSHTTYLQAPKEWLGEQFPIEAEHMKKINSEKYNHDYLGEVTGTGGEVFTNLLIREITNEEIQTFDRLKNGLDFGYAGDPLAYLKMHYDKTRRRLFIFGEVYGTRLSNAKAVKKIKRLNPLNKLVTCDSAEPRTINEFKLLGLKVTGAKKGPDSVENGIKWLQD
;
A
#
# COMPACT_ATOMS: atom_id res chain seq x y z
N GLY A 1 -32.25 -24.59 -32.79
CA GLY A 1 -30.79 -24.74 -32.69
C GLY A 1 -30.42 -25.40 -31.37
N PRO A 2 -29.23 -25.99 -31.20
CA PRO A 2 -28.86 -26.63 -29.96
C PRO A 2 -28.86 -25.57 -28.84
N GLU A 3 -29.55 -25.87 -27.74
CA GLU A 3 -29.46 -25.08 -26.51
C GLU A 3 -28.11 -25.40 -25.89
N TYR A 4 -27.33 -24.34 -25.60
CA TYR A 4 -26.07 -24.48 -24.88
C TYR A 4 -26.02 -23.47 -23.72
N CYS A 5 -25.40 -23.90 -22.62
CA CYS A 5 -25.10 -23.07 -21.48
C CYS A 5 -23.59 -22.82 -21.37
N VAL A 6 -23.21 -21.64 -20.97
CA VAL A 6 -21.83 -21.29 -20.64
C VAL A 6 -21.74 -21.01 -19.14
N PHE A 7 -20.82 -21.70 -18.47
CA PHE A 7 -20.59 -21.53 -17.05
C PHE A 7 -19.27 -20.81 -16.82
N TYR A 8 -19.30 -19.79 -15.97
CA TYR A 8 -18.13 -19.11 -15.46
C TYR A 8 -18.04 -19.32 -13.96
N SER A 9 -16.87 -19.70 -13.46
CA SER A 9 -16.58 -19.79 -12.04
C SER A 9 -15.29 -19.07 -11.77
N PHE A 10 -15.30 -18.18 -10.79
CA PHE A 10 -14.13 -17.42 -10.40
C PHE A 10 -14.24 -16.94 -8.95
N ASN A 11 -13.09 -16.75 -8.28
CA ASN A 11 -13.02 -15.97 -7.06
C ASN A 11 -13.01 -14.49 -7.46
N PRO A 12 -13.90 -13.65 -6.90
CA PRO A 12 -13.94 -12.24 -7.25
C PRO A 12 -12.57 -11.57 -7.02
N PRO A 13 -11.98 -10.92 -8.02
CA PRO A 13 -10.81 -10.08 -7.79
C PRO A 13 -11.13 -8.93 -6.83
N GLU A 14 -10.14 -8.47 -6.05
CA GLU A 14 -10.33 -7.37 -5.09
C GLU A 14 -10.89 -6.10 -5.76
N SER A 15 -10.41 -5.79 -6.96
CA SER A 15 -10.77 -4.58 -7.68
C SER A 15 -12.18 -4.61 -8.24
N GLN A 16 -13.01 -3.64 -7.85
CA GLN A 16 -14.33 -3.40 -8.47
C GLN A 16 -14.24 -3.10 -9.99
N ARG A 17 -13.09 -2.61 -10.47
CA ARG A 17 -12.87 -2.29 -11.89
C ARG A 17 -12.55 -3.51 -12.73
N ASN A 18 -12.26 -4.66 -12.11
CA ASN A 18 -12.00 -5.88 -12.84
C ASN A 18 -13.23 -6.29 -13.67
N TRP A 19 -13.00 -6.81 -14.86
CA TRP A 19 -14.06 -7.16 -15.80
C TRP A 19 -15.01 -8.24 -15.24
N CYS A 20 -14.49 -9.21 -14.47
CA CYS A 20 -15.29 -10.25 -13.83
C CYS A 20 -16.34 -9.63 -12.89
N ASN A 21 -15.90 -8.72 -12.00
CA ASN A 21 -16.78 -8.06 -11.04
C ASN A 21 -17.82 -7.17 -11.74
N LYS A 22 -17.43 -6.51 -12.84
CA LYS A 22 -18.38 -5.73 -13.66
C LYS A 22 -19.40 -6.64 -14.35
N GLN A 23 -18.97 -7.81 -14.82
CA GLN A 23 -19.84 -8.73 -15.55
C GLN A 23 -21.00 -9.23 -14.70
N VAL A 24 -20.78 -9.53 -13.40
CA VAL A 24 -21.85 -9.99 -12.51
C VAL A 24 -22.88 -8.92 -12.15
N LEU A 25 -22.58 -7.65 -12.36
CA LEU A 25 -23.50 -6.55 -12.15
C LEU A 25 -24.46 -6.34 -13.34
N ILE A 26 -24.17 -6.95 -14.49
CA ILE A 26 -25.00 -6.82 -15.69
C ILE A 26 -26.19 -7.77 -15.56
N LYS A 27 -27.37 -7.21 -15.34
CA LYS A 27 -28.61 -7.98 -15.28
C LYS A 27 -29.10 -8.33 -16.68
N ARG A 28 -29.17 -9.64 -16.98
CA ARG A 28 -29.70 -10.17 -18.23
C ARG A 28 -30.73 -11.26 -17.93
N PRO A 29 -31.79 -11.39 -18.74
CA PRO A 29 -32.83 -12.41 -18.51
C PRO A 29 -32.33 -13.86 -18.74
N ASP A 30 -31.25 -14.01 -19.50
CA ASP A 30 -30.62 -15.30 -19.85
C ASP A 30 -29.40 -15.62 -18.97
N THR A 31 -29.20 -14.89 -17.88
CA THR A 31 -28.02 -15.07 -17.01
C THR A 31 -28.45 -15.28 -15.56
N LEU A 32 -27.95 -16.35 -14.95
CA LEU A 32 -28.04 -16.60 -13.52
C LEU A 32 -26.68 -16.32 -12.87
N VAL A 33 -26.68 -15.45 -11.87
CA VAL A 33 -25.51 -15.19 -11.02
C VAL A 33 -25.76 -15.83 -9.66
N SER A 34 -24.84 -16.69 -9.24
CA SER A 34 -24.85 -17.33 -7.92
C SER A 34 -23.55 -17.02 -7.18
N HIS A 35 -23.66 -16.58 -5.94
CA HIS A 35 -22.54 -16.37 -5.05
C HIS A 35 -22.60 -17.41 -3.93
N THR A 36 -21.51 -18.13 -3.74
CA THR A 36 -21.36 -19.14 -2.70
C THR A 36 -20.13 -18.90 -1.87
N THR A 37 -20.20 -19.22 -0.59
CA THR A 37 -19.09 -19.12 0.34
C THR A 37 -18.90 -20.44 1.08
N TYR A 38 -17.79 -20.61 1.79
CA TYR A 38 -17.55 -21.78 2.61
C TYR A 38 -18.60 -21.99 3.72
N LEU A 39 -19.34 -20.94 4.12
CA LEU A 39 -20.38 -21.01 5.14
C LEU A 39 -21.58 -21.86 4.71
N GLN A 40 -21.74 -22.07 3.39
CA GLN A 40 -22.80 -22.88 2.80
C GLN A 40 -22.34 -24.33 2.51
N ALA A 41 -21.03 -24.58 2.63
CA ALA A 41 -20.49 -25.92 2.43
C ALA A 41 -20.74 -26.82 3.64
N PRO A 42 -21.00 -28.13 3.45
CA PRO A 42 -21.03 -29.10 4.54
C PRO A 42 -19.70 -29.06 5.32
N LYS A 43 -19.79 -29.07 6.66
CA LYS A 43 -18.60 -28.95 7.51
C LYS A 43 -17.55 -30.03 7.26
N GLU A 44 -17.98 -31.23 6.95
CA GLU A 44 -17.14 -32.38 6.62
C GLU A 44 -16.29 -32.17 5.35
N TRP A 45 -16.65 -31.23 4.47
CA TRP A 45 -15.88 -30.90 3.27
C TRP A 45 -14.74 -29.93 3.52
N LEU A 46 -14.81 -29.17 4.62
CA LEU A 46 -13.86 -28.11 4.91
C LEU A 46 -12.60 -28.61 5.65
N GLY A 47 -12.71 -29.79 6.29
CA GLY A 47 -11.70 -30.25 7.22
C GLY A 47 -11.64 -29.41 8.50
N GLU A 48 -10.82 -29.83 9.45
CA GLU A 48 -10.77 -29.19 10.78
C GLU A 48 -10.00 -27.85 10.79
N GLN A 49 -8.95 -27.77 9.99
CA GLN A 49 -8.04 -26.61 10.00
C GLN A 49 -8.63 -25.38 9.30
N PHE A 50 -9.38 -25.55 8.22
CA PHE A 50 -9.90 -24.43 7.43
C PHE A 50 -10.78 -23.46 8.23
N PRO A 51 -11.76 -23.90 9.04
CA PRO A 51 -12.57 -23.00 9.87
C PRO A 51 -11.72 -22.24 10.93
N ILE A 52 -10.68 -22.87 11.47
CA ILE A 52 -9.79 -22.26 12.46
C ILE A 52 -9.02 -21.09 11.81
N GLU A 53 -8.46 -21.30 10.63
CA GLU A 53 -7.76 -20.26 9.88
C GLU A 53 -8.71 -19.13 9.46
N ALA A 54 -9.93 -19.45 9.02
CA ALA A 54 -10.94 -18.46 8.66
C ALA A 54 -11.30 -17.56 9.87
N GLU A 55 -11.57 -18.15 11.04
CA GLU A 55 -11.86 -17.39 12.26
C GLU A 55 -10.65 -16.59 12.75
N HIS A 56 -9.44 -17.11 12.60
CA HIS A 56 -8.22 -16.37 12.90
C HIS A 56 -8.09 -15.14 11.98
N MET A 57 -8.24 -15.33 10.66
CA MET A 57 -8.18 -14.23 9.70
C MET A 57 -9.24 -13.16 9.99
N LYS A 58 -10.47 -13.57 10.31
CA LYS A 58 -11.57 -12.67 10.67
C LYS A 58 -11.22 -11.76 11.85
N LYS A 59 -10.47 -12.28 12.84
CA LYS A 59 -10.06 -11.51 14.02
C LYS A 59 -8.91 -10.54 13.73
N ILE A 60 -7.96 -10.92 12.91
CA ILE A 60 -6.75 -10.12 12.66
C ILE A 60 -6.89 -9.15 11.49
N ASN A 61 -7.71 -9.49 10.49
CA ASN A 61 -7.95 -8.66 9.31
C ASN A 61 -9.30 -9.00 8.68
N SER A 62 -10.35 -8.32 9.13
CA SER A 62 -11.72 -8.57 8.69
C SER A 62 -11.94 -8.27 7.19
N GLU A 63 -11.23 -7.28 6.63
CA GLU A 63 -11.33 -6.94 5.21
C GLU A 63 -10.77 -8.06 4.34
N LYS A 64 -9.58 -8.57 4.70
CA LYS A 64 -8.98 -9.71 4.02
C LYS A 64 -9.83 -10.98 4.18
N TYR A 65 -10.44 -11.20 5.36
CA TYR A 65 -11.39 -12.29 5.56
C TYR A 65 -12.60 -12.18 4.63
N ASN A 66 -13.19 -10.99 4.53
CA ASN A 66 -14.33 -10.75 3.64
C ASN A 66 -14.00 -11.05 2.18
N HIS A 67 -12.79 -10.66 1.75
CA HIS A 67 -12.33 -10.96 0.40
C HIS A 67 -12.02 -12.44 0.18
N ASP A 68 -11.09 -13.00 0.96
CA ASP A 68 -10.53 -14.34 0.72
C ASP A 68 -11.51 -15.47 1.03
N TYR A 69 -12.38 -15.29 2.04
CA TYR A 69 -13.28 -16.34 2.53
C TYR A 69 -14.75 -16.13 2.16
N LEU A 70 -15.18 -14.89 1.99
CA LEU A 70 -16.56 -14.59 1.62
C LEU A 70 -16.69 -14.13 0.15
N GLY A 71 -15.60 -13.92 -0.57
CA GLY A 71 -15.61 -13.49 -1.96
C GLY A 71 -16.17 -12.09 -2.17
N GLU A 72 -16.03 -11.21 -1.17
CA GLU A 72 -16.43 -9.81 -1.30
C GLU A 72 -15.40 -9.02 -2.08
N VAL A 73 -15.90 -8.07 -2.88
CA VAL A 73 -15.05 -7.12 -3.60
C VAL A 73 -14.74 -5.97 -2.67
N THR A 74 -13.54 -5.97 -2.08
CA THR A 74 -13.15 -5.02 -1.02
C THR A 74 -12.37 -3.82 -1.54
N GLY A 75 -11.66 -3.96 -2.67
CA GLY A 75 -10.86 -2.89 -3.25
C GLY A 75 -11.60 -1.99 -4.23
N THR A 76 -11.34 -0.68 -4.20
CA THR A 76 -11.86 0.28 -5.18
C THR A 76 -11.19 0.10 -6.55
N GLY A 77 -10.07 -0.61 -6.58
CA GLY A 77 -9.27 -0.88 -7.78
C GLY A 77 -8.31 0.24 -8.14
N GLY A 78 -8.04 1.12 -7.18
CA GLY A 78 -7.05 2.17 -7.29
C GLY A 78 -5.89 2.01 -6.31
N GLU A 79 -5.99 1.04 -5.40
CA GLU A 79 -4.97 0.76 -4.41
C GLU A 79 -3.71 0.21 -5.09
N VAL A 80 -2.60 0.91 -4.88
CA VAL A 80 -1.28 0.44 -5.34
C VAL A 80 -0.72 -0.59 -4.36
N PHE A 81 -1.02 -0.44 -3.07
CA PHE A 81 -0.55 -1.31 -2.00
C PHE A 81 -1.74 -1.85 -1.20
N THR A 82 -1.81 -3.18 -1.08
CA THR A 82 -2.84 -3.90 -0.32
C THR A 82 -2.27 -4.53 0.97
N ASN A 83 -0.95 -4.51 1.12
CA ASN A 83 -0.21 -5.08 2.25
C ASN A 83 0.10 -4.05 3.35
N LEU A 84 -0.77 -3.06 3.53
CA LEU A 84 -0.61 -2.00 4.52
C LEU A 84 -1.20 -2.42 5.87
N LEU A 85 -0.46 -2.13 6.94
CA LEU A 85 -0.94 -2.22 8.31
C LEU A 85 -0.82 -0.84 8.97
N ILE A 86 -1.97 -0.20 9.18
CA ILE A 86 -2.03 1.10 9.86
C ILE A 86 -2.23 0.84 11.36
N ARG A 87 -1.24 1.21 12.16
CA ARG A 87 -1.23 1.08 13.62
C ARG A 87 -0.38 2.14 14.28
N GLU A 88 -0.52 2.30 15.56
CA GLU A 88 0.43 3.08 16.35
C GLU A 88 1.80 2.37 16.38
N ILE A 89 2.86 3.16 16.20
CA ILE A 89 4.25 2.73 16.39
C ILE A 89 4.77 3.46 17.61
N THR A 90 5.02 2.71 18.70
CA THR A 90 5.38 3.32 19.98
C THR A 90 6.81 3.87 19.99
N ASN A 91 7.10 4.79 20.93
CA ASN A 91 8.43 5.33 21.08
C ASN A 91 9.48 4.26 21.42
N GLU A 92 9.08 3.25 22.21
CA GLU A 92 9.93 2.12 22.58
C GLU A 92 10.29 1.29 21.33
N GLU A 93 9.33 1.07 20.45
CA GLU A 93 9.56 0.39 19.17
C GLU A 93 10.49 1.21 18.27
N ILE A 94 10.28 2.53 18.16
CA ILE A 94 11.13 3.42 17.35
C ILE A 94 12.58 3.42 17.84
N GLN A 95 12.83 3.30 19.15
CA GLN A 95 14.18 3.24 19.69
C GLN A 95 14.95 1.99 19.25
N THR A 96 14.26 0.93 18.84
CA THR A 96 14.90 -0.29 18.33
C THR A 96 15.29 -0.21 16.85
N PHE A 97 14.85 0.83 16.15
CA PHE A 97 15.07 0.97 14.71
C PHE A 97 16.50 1.40 14.37
N ASP A 98 17.25 0.53 13.74
CA ASP A 98 18.66 0.71 13.38
C ASP A 98 18.90 1.13 11.91
N ARG A 99 18.00 0.78 11.01
CA ARG A 99 18.10 1.03 9.55
C ARG A 99 17.21 2.17 9.09
N LEU A 100 17.49 3.35 9.61
CA LEU A 100 16.71 4.55 9.31
C LEU A 100 16.98 5.03 7.88
N LYS A 101 15.90 5.34 7.17
CA LYS A 101 15.89 5.95 5.84
C LYS A 101 15.00 7.19 5.84
N ASN A 102 15.34 8.15 5.01
CA ASN A 102 14.56 9.35 4.82
C ASN A 102 14.36 9.56 3.32
N GLY A 103 13.11 9.65 2.91
CA GLY A 103 12.70 9.92 1.53
C GLY A 103 12.04 11.30 1.45
N LEU A 104 12.23 11.99 0.33
CA LEU A 104 11.60 13.27 0.07
C LEU A 104 11.20 13.34 -1.40
N ASP A 105 9.95 13.68 -1.62
CA ASP A 105 9.42 14.04 -2.92
C ASP A 105 9.05 15.53 -2.91
N PHE A 106 9.53 16.26 -3.92
CA PHE A 106 9.26 17.68 -4.03
C PHE A 106 7.91 17.91 -4.69
N GLY A 107 7.01 18.59 -4.01
CA GLY A 107 5.76 19.03 -4.64
C GLY A 107 6.00 20.24 -5.54
N TYR A 108 5.30 20.29 -6.67
CA TYR A 108 5.31 21.43 -7.59
C TYR A 108 3.90 21.90 -7.91
N ALA A 109 3.69 23.21 -7.92
CA ALA A 109 2.44 23.90 -8.31
C ALA A 109 1.17 23.49 -7.55
N GLY A 110 0.70 22.28 -7.63
CA GLY A 110 -0.47 21.74 -6.94
C GLY A 110 -0.18 20.48 -6.16
N ASP A 111 0.95 19.86 -6.44
CA ASP A 111 1.35 18.62 -5.79
C ASP A 111 1.95 18.88 -4.40
N PRO A 112 1.62 18.06 -3.41
CA PRO A 112 2.18 18.21 -2.07
C PRO A 112 3.65 17.78 -2.01
N LEU A 113 4.45 18.49 -1.22
CA LEU A 113 5.71 17.97 -0.75
C LEU A 113 5.45 16.82 0.21
N ALA A 114 6.17 15.71 0.04
CA ALA A 114 6.08 14.53 0.89
C ALA A 114 7.48 14.12 1.41
N TYR A 115 7.66 14.14 2.72
CA TYR A 115 8.84 13.58 3.39
C TYR A 115 8.42 12.45 4.28
N LEU A 116 9.14 11.33 4.22
CA LEU A 116 8.92 10.16 5.05
C LEU A 116 10.18 9.78 5.81
N LYS A 117 10.01 9.45 7.09
CA LYS A 117 11.02 8.83 7.93
C LYS A 117 10.65 7.36 8.12
N MET A 118 11.58 6.47 7.81
CA MET A 118 11.30 5.05 7.69
C MET A 118 12.39 4.21 8.35
N HIS A 119 12.00 2.99 8.75
CA HIS A 119 12.90 1.89 9.11
C HIS A 119 12.61 0.68 8.27
N TYR A 120 13.63 0.02 7.76
CA TYR A 120 13.47 -1.22 7.01
C TYR A 120 14.03 -2.42 7.78
N ASP A 121 13.12 -3.28 8.28
CA ASP A 121 13.47 -4.60 8.82
C ASP A 121 13.68 -5.58 7.66
N LYS A 122 14.96 -5.80 7.33
CA LYS A 122 15.34 -6.70 6.23
C LYS A 122 14.96 -8.15 6.51
N THR A 123 15.00 -8.56 7.77
CA THR A 123 14.77 -9.97 8.16
C THR A 123 13.30 -10.35 7.98
N ARG A 124 12.39 -9.45 8.37
CA ARG A 124 10.95 -9.65 8.25
C ARG A 124 10.35 -9.03 6.99
N ARG A 125 11.19 -8.38 6.16
CA ARG A 125 10.77 -7.64 4.95
C ARG A 125 9.64 -6.62 5.26
N ARG A 126 9.81 -5.86 6.35
CA ARG A 126 8.83 -4.86 6.79
C ARG A 126 9.40 -3.45 6.69
N LEU A 127 8.62 -2.57 6.08
CA LEU A 127 8.91 -1.14 6.05
C LEU A 127 8.00 -0.42 7.06
N PHE A 128 8.60 0.22 8.05
CA PHE A 128 7.89 1.04 9.03
C PHE A 128 8.01 2.50 8.64
N ILE A 129 6.88 3.19 8.47
CA ILE A 129 6.82 4.64 8.24
C ILE A 129 6.33 5.26 9.54
N PHE A 130 7.16 6.06 10.19
CA PHE A 130 6.89 6.58 11.53
C PHE A 130 7.15 8.09 11.68
N GLY A 131 7.37 8.78 10.57
CA GLY A 131 7.48 10.23 10.55
C GLY A 131 7.15 10.77 9.17
N GLU A 132 6.33 11.81 9.13
CA GLU A 132 5.83 12.39 7.89
C GLU A 132 5.83 13.91 7.95
N VAL A 133 6.23 14.55 6.85
CA VAL A 133 5.88 15.94 6.53
C VAL A 133 5.18 15.93 5.18
N TYR A 134 3.91 16.28 5.18
CA TYR A 134 3.10 16.33 3.98
C TYR A 134 2.38 17.68 3.88
N GLY A 135 2.30 18.23 2.69
CA GLY A 135 1.52 19.44 2.48
C GLY A 135 1.75 20.13 1.16
N THR A 136 0.69 20.77 0.69
CA THR A 136 0.71 21.67 -0.47
C THR A 136 1.14 23.07 -0.06
N ARG A 137 1.75 23.83 -0.99
CA ARG A 137 2.15 25.24 -0.79
C ARG A 137 3.11 25.46 0.40
N LEU A 138 3.88 24.42 0.77
CA LEU A 138 4.95 24.55 1.74
C LEU A 138 6.16 25.22 1.07
N SER A 139 6.59 26.38 1.60
CA SER A 139 7.88 26.93 1.18
C SER A 139 9.02 26.02 1.63
N ASN A 140 10.12 25.97 0.85
CA ASN A 140 11.28 25.11 1.13
C ASN A 140 11.84 25.33 2.53
N ALA A 141 11.89 26.58 3.01
CA ALA A 141 12.32 26.90 4.37
C ALA A 141 11.40 26.31 5.45
N LYS A 142 10.07 26.37 5.26
CA LYS A 142 9.10 25.76 6.18
C LYS A 142 9.20 24.23 6.15
N ALA A 143 9.35 23.63 4.97
CA ALA A 143 9.53 22.20 4.82
C ALA A 143 10.81 21.72 5.55
N VAL A 144 11.95 22.35 5.31
CA VAL A 144 13.23 22.03 5.98
C VAL A 144 13.09 22.15 7.50
N LYS A 145 12.44 23.21 8.01
CA LYS A 145 12.20 23.36 9.45
C LYS A 145 11.40 22.21 10.05
N LYS A 146 10.34 21.74 9.35
CA LYS A 146 9.54 20.60 9.79
C LYS A 146 10.36 19.30 9.72
N ILE A 147 11.07 19.05 8.62
CA ILE A 147 11.91 17.87 8.42
C ILE A 147 12.98 17.77 9.50
N LYS A 148 13.67 18.86 9.83
CA LYS A 148 14.70 18.89 10.88
C LYS A 148 14.16 18.49 12.26
N ARG A 149 12.89 18.75 12.57
CA ARG A 149 12.27 18.30 13.82
C ARG A 149 12.15 16.76 13.88
N LEU A 150 11.85 16.12 12.75
CA LEU A 150 11.75 14.66 12.64
C LEU A 150 13.12 13.99 12.42
N ASN A 151 14.08 14.73 11.88
CA ASN A 151 15.45 14.28 11.61
C ASN A 151 16.49 15.15 12.33
N PRO A 152 16.48 15.19 13.67
CA PRO A 152 17.34 16.12 14.45
C PRO A 152 18.83 15.86 14.26
N LEU A 153 19.23 14.64 13.96
CA LEU A 153 20.62 14.26 13.66
C LEU A 153 21.02 14.60 12.22
N ASN A 154 20.14 15.22 11.46
CA ASN A 154 20.36 15.59 10.06
C ASN A 154 20.94 14.44 9.22
N LYS A 155 20.38 13.21 9.40
CA LYS A 155 20.74 12.06 8.57
C LYS A 155 20.35 12.32 7.12
N LEU A 156 21.07 11.68 6.20
CA LEU A 156 20.87 11.88 4.77
C LEU A 156 19.42 11.63 4.35
N VAL A 157 18.90 12.55 3.55
CA VAL A 157 17.57 12.45 2.91
C VAL A 157 17.78 12.21 1.42
N THR A 158 17.18 11.14 0.90
CA THR A 158 17.17 10.85 -0.53
C THR A 158 15.94 11.48 -1.16
N CYS A 159 16.12 12.28 -2.19
CA CYS A 159 15.02 12.98 -2.86
C CYS A 159 14.99 12.66 -4.36
N ASP A 160 13.91 13.05 -5.03
CA ASP A 160 13.86 12.97 -6.49
C ASP A 160 15.03 13.78 -7.07
N SER A 161 15.70 13.19 -8.07
CA SER A 161 16.84 13.80 -8.75
C SER A 161 16.44 14.74 -9.88
N ALA A 162 15.15 14.83 -10.21
CA ALA A 162 14.65 15.64 -11.32
C ALA A 162 14.78 17.18 -11.09
N GLU A 163 14.96 17.60 -9.83
CA GLU A 163 14.99 19.01 -9.44
C GLU A 163 16.32 19.45 -8.79
N PRO A 164 17.44 19.58 -9.54
CA PRO A 164 18.75 19.93 -8.98
C PRO A 164 18.77 21.29 -8.24
N ARG A 165 17.98 22.26 -8.70
CA ARG A 165 17.87 23.60 -8.07
C ARG A 165 17.26 23.49 -6.68
N THR A 166 16.16 22.76 -6.54
CA THR A 166 15.46 22.53 -5.28
C THR A 166 16.36 21.74 -4.32
N ILE A 167 17.08 20.73 -4.80
CA ILE A 167 18.07 19.99 -4.01
C ILE A 167 19.13 20.95 -3.45
N ASN A 168 19.66 21.85 -4.26
CA ASN A 168 20.67 22.82 -3.82
C ASN A 168 20.12 23.79 -2.76
N GLU A 169 18.88 24.27 -2.93
CA GLU A 169 18.22 25.13 -1.96
C GLU A 169 18.07 24.42 -0.60
N PHE A 170 17.64 23.15 -0.59
CA PHE A 170 17.54 22.38 0.65
C PHE A 170 18.90 22.19 1.34
N LYS A 171 19.99 22.03 0.54
CA LYS A 171 21.36 21.99 1.07
C LYS A 171 21.74 23.32 1.71
N LEU A 172 21.46 24.46 1.06
CA LEU A 172 21.73 25.79 1.59
C LEU A 172 20.95 26.09 2.87
N LEU A 173 19.73 25.54 2.99
CA LEU A 173 18.94 25.59 4.22
C LEU A 173 19.44 24.60 5.31
N GLY A 174 20.54 23.89 5.03
CA GLY A 174 21.26 23.05 5.97
C GLY A 174 20.69 21.65 6.16
N LEU A 175 19.92 21.14 5.21
CA LEU A 175 19.50 19.74 5.19
C LEU A 175 20.49 18.89 4.38
N LYS A 176 20.91 17.74 4.90
CA LYS A 176 21.69 16.77 4.14
C LYS A 176 20.80 16.04 3.15
N VAL A 177 20.84 16.43 1.87
CA VAL A 177 20.03 15.83 0.82
C VAL A 177 20.88 15.33 -0.35
N THR A 178 20.44 14.29 -1.02
CA THR A 178 21.01 13.76 -2.25
C THR A 178 19.91 13.29 -3.19
N GLY A 179 20.13 13.48 -4.50
CA GLY A 179 19.22 12.94 -5.50
C GLY A 179 19.31 11.40 -5.57
N ALA A 180 18.18 10.76 -5.78
CA ALA A 180 18.11 9.32 -6.00
C ALA A 180 18.83 8.94 -7.30
N LYS A 181 19.54 7.81 -7.27
CA LYS A 181 20.04 7.19 -8.50
C LYS A 181 18.88 6.42 -9.14
N LYS A 182 18.40 6.92 -10.28
CA LYS A 182 17.32 6.29 -11.04
C LYS A 182 17.92 5.41 -12.14
N GLY A 183 17.43 4.18 -12.26
CA GLY A 183 17.64 3.31 -13.43
C GLY A 183 16.38 3.22 -14.28
N PRO A 184 16.45 2.56 -15.45
CA PRO A 184 15.26 2.20 -16.21
C PRO A 184 14.25 1.48 -15.29
N ASP A 185 12.98 1.78 -15.46
CA ASP A 185 11.85 1.14 -14.74
C ASP A 185 11.94 1.17 -13.20
N SER A 186 12.73 2.11 -12.64
CA SER A 186 12.98 2.19 -11.19
C SER A 186 11.72 2.41 -10.37
N VAL A 187 10.70 3.09 -10.92
CA VAL A 187 9.41 3.31 -10.25
C VAL A 187 8.61 2.01 -10.20
N GLU A 188 8.46 1.32 -11.34
CA GLU A 188 7.74 0.05 -11.40
C GLU A 188 8.39 -1.03 -10.52
N ASN A 189 9.72 -1.13 -10.58
CA ASN A 189 10.47 -2.06 -9.74
C ASN A 189 10.34 -1.72 -8.25
N GLY A 190 10.30 -0.44 -7.90
CA GLY A 190 10.07 0.02 -6.53
C GLY A 190 8.67 -0.33 -6.03
N ILE A 191 7.63 -0.14 -6.85
CA ILE A 191 6.25 -0.51 -6.52
C ILE A 191 6.15 -2.02 -6.32
N LYS A 192 6.65 -2.84 -7.26
CA LYS A 192 6.66 -4.30 -7.13
C LYS A 192 7.36 -4.75 -5.85
N TRP A 193 8.52 -4.16 -5.55
CA TRP A 193 9.26 -4.49 -4.33
C TRP A 193 8.50 -4.17 -3.05
N LEU A 194 7.64 -3.13 -3.04
CA LEU A 194 6.80 -2.78 -1.90
C LEU A 194 5.54 -3.66 -1.81
N GLN A 195 5.09 -4.24 -2.93
CA GLN A 195 3.93 -5.15 -2.97
C GLN A 195 4.28 -6.59 -2.54
N ASP A 196 5.53 -7.02 -2.69
CA ASP A 196 6.07 -8.33 -2.25
C ASP A 196 6.29 -8.40 -0.71
#